data_5a6543b9b002dc52705da2e389e1d3c5
#
_entry.id   5a6543b9b002dc52705da2e389e1d3c5
#
_cell.length_a   1.000
_cell.length_b   1.000
_cell.length_c   1.000
_cell.angle_alpha   90.00
_cell.angle_beta   90.00
_cell.angle_gamma   90.00
#
_symmetry.space_group_name_H-M   'P 1'
#
loop_
_entity.id
_entity.type
_entity.pdbx_description
1 polymer ?
#
loop_
_entity_poly.entity_id
_entity_poly.type
_entity_poly.pdbx_seq_one_letter_code
_entity_poly.pdbx_strand_id
1 'polypeptide(L)'
;LLRKAGLSKSSLKDALASVRGSQKVTDQDPEGKYQSLEKYGMDLTQRAHEGKIDPVIGRDEEIRRVMQVLSRRTKNNPVLIGEPGVGKTAIVEGLARRIVSRDVPESLQNKRLIAMDLGAMIAGAKYRGEFEDRLKAFLKEVTDSDGEIILFIDEIHTIVGAGASEGAVDASSLLKPQLARGELRTIGATTLDEYRKYIEKDAALERRFQPVRVGEPSVEHTIAILRGLKERYEVHHGVRIQDGAIVAAATLSDRYISDRFLPDKAVDLIDESAARMKIELDSMPTEIDQLERHIM
;
A
#
# COMPACT_ATOMS: atom_id res chain seq x y z
N LEU A 1 -33.04 27.55 -10.43
CA LEU A 1 -32.24 26.75 -11.34
C LEU A 1 -32.42 25.24 -11.05
N LEU A 2 -32.25 24.74 -9.85
CA LEU A 2 -32.31 23.30 -9.47
C LEU A 2 -33.70 22.68 -9.71
N ARG A 3 -34.80 23.42 -9.44
CA ARG A 3 -36.17 22.96 -9.75
C ARG A 3 -36.45 22.85 -11.25
N LYS A 4 -35.80 23.66 -12.10
CA LYS A 4 -35.92 23.57 -13.58
C LYS A 4 -35.17 22.35 -14.14
N ALA A 5 -34.21 21.79 -13.38
CA ALA A 5 -33.45 20.56 -13.72
C ALA A 5 -34.11 19.28 -13.18
N GLY A 6 -35.35 19.33 -12.66
CA GLY A 6 -36.11 18.17 -12.20
C GLY A 6 -35.68 17.64 -10.82
N LEU A 7 -34.79 18.35 -10.09
CA LEU A 7 -34.34 17.94 -8.78
C LEU A 7 -35.31 18.31 -7.67
N SER A 8 -35.80 17.31 -6.93
CA SER A 8 -36.64 17.51 -5.74
C SER A 8 -35.79 17.86 -4.52
N LYS A 9 -36.43 18.50 -3.50
CA LYS A 9 -35.73 18.78 -2.23
C LYS A 9 -35.35 17.51 -1.48
N SER A 10 -36.06 16.40 -1.67
CA SER A 10 -35.73 15.09 -1.10
C SER A 10 -34.52 14.47 -1.81
N SER A 11 -34.55 14.41 -3.15
CA SER A 11 -33.41 13.86 -3.91
C SER A 11 -32.09 14.63 -3.68
N LEU A 12 -32.20 15.96 -3.48
CA LEU A 12 -31.03 16.77 -3.11
C LEU A 12 -30.54 16.47 -1.69
N LYS A 13 -31.45 16.23 -0.73
CA LYS A 13 -31.09 15.86 0.64
C LYS A 13 -30.47 14.46 0.68
N ASP A 14 -30.98 13.52 -0.08
CA ASP A 14 -30.47 12.16 -0.16
C ASP A 14 -29.07 12.13 -0.82
N ALA A 15 -28.89 12.88 -1.90
CA ALA A 15 -27.58 13.05 -2.52
C ALA A 15 -26.58 13.77 -1.60
N LEU A 16 -27.02 14.79 -0.85
CA LEU A 16 -26.18 15.45 0.15
C LEU A 16 -25.84 14.52 1.33
N ALA A 17 -26.76 13.66 1.74
CA ALA A 17 -26.51 12.68 2.79
C ALA A 17 -25.52 11.61 2.35
N SER A 18 -25.59 11.14 1.10
CA SER A 18 -24.64 10.17 0.54
C SER A 18 -23.22 10.73 0.40
N VAL A 19 -23.09 12.03 0.06
CA VAL A 19 -21.79 12.71 -0.07
C VAL A 19 -21.21 13.10 1.30
N ARG A 20 -22.07 13.48 2.26
CA ARG A 20 -21.66 14.00 3.59
C ARG A 20 -21.48 12.93 4.65
N GLY A 21 -22.09 11.75 4.48
CA GLY A 21 -22.14 10.75 5.54
C GLY A 21 -22.72 11.33 6.85
N SER A 22 -22.12 11.00 7.98
CA SER A 22 -22.53 11.49 9.32
C SER A 22 -21.94 12.86 9.70
N GLN A 23 -21.19 13.52 8.82
CA GLN A 23 -20.46 14.76 9.16
C GLN A 23 -21.35 16.02 9.08
N LYS A 24 -21.26 16.88 10.12
CA LYS A 24 -21.89 18.20 10.15
C LYS A 24 -20.92 19.26 9.59
N VAL A 25 -21.43 20.19 8.78
CA VAL A 25 -20.65 21.33 8.29
C VAL A 25 -20.36 22.28 9.45
N THR A 26 -19.11 22.31 9.89
CA THR A 26 -18.66 23.20 10.99
C THR A 26 -17.55 24.16 10.54
N ASP A 27 -16.99 23.98 9.33
CA ASP A 27 -15.84 24.72 8.83
C ASP A 27 -16.10 25.46 7.53
N GLN A 28 -15.20 26.40 7.19
CA GLN A 28 -15.28 27.20 5.98
C GLN A 28 -14.99 26.43 4.69
N ASP A 29 -14.26 25.29 4.76
CA ASP A 29 -13.99 24.37 3.65
C ASP A 29 -14.42 22.95 4.01
N PRO A 30 -15.72 22.64 3.95
CA PRO A 30 -16.23 21.32 4.27
C PRO A 30 -15.90 20.27 3.20
N GLU A 31 -15.67 20.68 1.95
CA GLU A 31 -15.45 19.74 0.83
C GLU A 31 -14.13 18.95 0.96
N GLY A 32 -13.11 19.55 1.60
CA GLY A 32 -11.84 18.88 1.88
C GLY A 32 -11.92 17.70 2.86
N LYS A 33 -13.01 17.63 3.65
CA LYS A 33 -13.22 16.62 4.70
C LYS A 33 -14.21 15.52 4.29
N TYR A 34 -14.92 15.67 3.15
CA TYR A 34 -15.84 14.66 2.66
C TYR A 34 -15.10 13.67 1.75
N GLN A 35 -15.49 12.40 1.84
CA GLN A 35 -14.92 11.32 1.03
C GLN A 35 -13.40 11.18 1.22
N SER A 36 -12.93 11.34 2.47
CA SER A 36 -11.50 11.24 2.80
C SER A 36 -10.93 9.86 2.47
N LEU A 37 -11.74 8.81 2.61
CA LEU A 37 -11.34 7.44 2.21
C LEU A 37 -11.07 7.32 0.71
N GLU A 38 -11.88 7.96 -0.14
CA GLU A 38 -11.67 7.92 -1.59
C GLU A 38 -10.49 8.79 -2.04
N LYS A 39 -10.23 9.88 -1.31
CA LYS A 39 -9.13 10.82 -1.64
C LYS A 39 -7.76 10.32 -1.20
N TYR A 40 -7.68 9.68 -0.04
CA TYR A 40 -6.43 9.34 0.63
C TYR A 40 -6.26 7.86 0.90
N GLY A 41 -7.20 7.03 0.42
CA GLY A 41 -7.16 5.58 0.55
C GLY A 41 -7.21 4.89 -0.81
N MET A 42 -6.38 3.88 -0.97
CA MET A 42 -6.43 2.98 -2.11
C MET A 42 -7.11 1.68 -1.69
N ASP A 43 -8.28 1.38 -2.24
CA ASP A 43 -8.98 0.12 -1.96
C ASP A 43 -8.30 -1.05 -2.69
N LEU A 44 -7.52 -1.83 -1.94
CA LEU A 44 -6.82 -3.00 -2.48
C LEU A 44 -7.78 -4.15 -2.80
N THR A 45 -8.89 -4.28 -2.08
CA THR A 45 -9.90 -5.30 -2.38
C THR A 45 -10.63 -5.00 -3.68
N GLN A 46 -10.94 -3.75 -3.95
CA GLN A 46 -11.50 -3.35 -5.23
C GLN A 46 -10.50 -3.59 -6.37
N ARG A 47 -9.25 -3.19 -6.21
CA ARG A 47 -8.19 -3.45 -7.20
C ARG A 47 -7.97 -4.93 -7.46
N ALA A 48 -8.08 -5.76 -6.41
CA ALA A 48 -8.02 -7.23 -6.56
C ALA A 48 -9.19 -7.76 -7.38
N HIS A 49 -10.40 -7.25 -7.13
CA HIS A 49 -11.60 -7.61 -7.89
C HIS A 49 -11.50 -7.21 -9.37
N GLU A 50 -10.88 -6.07 -9.64
CA GLU A 50 -10.61 -5.57 -11.00
C GLU A 50 -9.42 -6.26 -11.70
N GLY A 51 -8.74 -7.20 -11.05
CA GLY A 51 -7.57 -7.89 -11.59
C GLY A 51 -6.32 -7.02 -11.72
N LYS A 52 -6.28 -5.86 -11.05
CA LYS A 52 -5.18 -4.88 -11.12
C LYS A 52 -4.04 -5.16 -10.14
N ILE A 53 -4.15 -6.21 -9.33
CA ILE A 53 -3.11 -6.64 -8.39
C ILE A 53 -2.30 -7.78 -8.99
N ASP A 54 -0.99 -7.70 -8.84
CA ASP A 54 -0.06 -8.72 -9.29
C ASP A 54 -0.25 -10.06 -8.56
N PRO A 55 0.08 -11.20 -9.19
CA PRO A 55 0.09 -12.48 -8.52
C PRO A 55 1.14 -12.47 -7.41
N VAL A 56 0.74 -12.87 -6.21
CA VAL A 56 1.65 -13.01 -5.06
C VAL A 56 2.07 -14.46 -4.93
N ILE A 57 3.37 -14.69 -4.98
CA ILE A 57 3.97 -16.03 -5.04
C ILE A 57 4.91 -16.21 -3.85
N GLY A 58 4.84 -17.38 -3.20
CA GLY A 58 5.77 -17.77 -2.14
C GLY A 58 5.63 -17.02 -0.83
N ARG A 59 4.46 -16.40 -0.57
CA ARG A 59 4.18 -15.66 0.68
C ARG A 59 2.97 -16.22 1.46
N ASP A 60 2.63 -17.47 1.23
CA ASP A 60 1.45 -18.10 1.83
C ASP A 60 1.53 -18.19 3.35
N GLU A 61 2.71 -18.45 3.91
CA GLU A 61 2.91 -18.54 5.35
C GLU A 61 2.72 -17.19 6.03
N GLU A 62 3.30 -16.13 5.47
CA GLU A 62 3.17 -14.78 6.00
C GLU A 62 1.73 -14.28 5.90
N ILE A 63 1.05 -14.52 4.78
CA ILE A 63 -0.37 -14.16 4.61
C ILE A 63 -1.23 -14.92 5.63
N ARG A 64 -1.01 -16.22 5.82
CA ARG A 64 -1.72 -17.00 6.86
C ARG A 64 -1.44 -16.44 8.24
N ARG A 65 -0.21 -16.05 8.54
CA ARG A 65 0.15 -15.46 9.81
C ARG A 65 -0.55 -14.13 10.03
N VAL A 66 -0.63 -13.27 9.02
CA VAL A 66 -1.39 -12.01 9.06
C VAL A 66 -2.87 -12.30 9.36
N MET A 67 -3.51 -13.24 8.66
CA MET A 67 -4.91 -13.62 8.91
C MET A 67 -5.11 -14.13 10.33
N GLN A 68 -4.19 -14.98 10.84
CA GLN A 68 -4.26 -15.45 12.23
C GLN A 68 -4.19 -14.31 13.24
N VAL A 69 -3.30 -13.33 13.02
CA VAL A 69 -3.16 -12.18 13.90
C VAL A 69 -4.42 -11.32 13.86
N LEU A 70 -4.96 -11.00 12.68
CA LEU A 70 -6.20 -10.23 12.50
C LEU A 70 -7.41 -10.88 13.18
N SER A 71 -7.41 -12.21 13.31
CA SER A 71 -8.49 -12.97 13.95
C SER A 71 -8.35 -13.07 15.47
N ARG A 72 -7.27 -12.55 16.08
CA ARG A 72 -7.07 -12.60 17.53
C ARG A 72 -7.98 -11.61 18.27
N ARG A 73 -8.23 -11.91 19.53
CA ARG A 73 -8.97 -11.00 20.43
C ARG A 73 -8.13 -9.81 20.89
N THR A 74 -6.82 -10.02 21.09
CA THR A 74 -5.85 -9.01 21.55
C THR A 74 -4.62 -9.08 20.69
N LYS A 75 -3.82 -8.01 20.58
CA LYS A 75 -2.65 -7.89 19.66
C LYS A 75 -3.06 -8.32 18.25
N ASN A 76 -4.20 -7.82 17.79
CA ASN A 76 -4.83 -8.20 16.52
C ASN A 76 -4.42 -7.32 15.33
N ASN A 77 -3.45 -6.44 15.52
CA ASN A 77 -2.87 -5.63 14.45
C ASN A 77 -1.50 -6.20 14.07
N PRO A 78 -1.35 -6.86 12.93
CA PRO A 78 -0.04 -7.34 12.47
C PRO A 78 0.83 -6.16 12.02
N VAL A 79 2.14 -6.25 12.32
CA VAL A 79 3.17 -5.39 11.73
C VAL A 79 4.12 -6.27 10.94
N LEU A 80 4.18 -6.05 9.64
CA LEU A 80 5.13 -6.69 8.73
C LEU A 80 6.50 -6.06 8.93
N ILE A 81 7.46 -6.85 9.38
CA ILE A 81 8.81 -6.39 9.68
C ILE A 81 9.79 -7.06 8.73
N GLY A 82 10.49 -6.27 7.96
CA GLY A 82 11.49 -6.75 7.00
C GLY A 82 12.21 -5.61 6.31
N GLU A 83 13.30 -5.94 5.64
CA GLU A 83 14.08 -4.98 4.89
C GLU A 83 13.28 -4.35 3.73
N PRO A 84 13.69 -3.18 3.22
CA PRO A 84 13.08 -2.60 2.03
C PRO A 84 13.17 -3.58 0.84
N GLY A 85 12.11 -3.65 0.03
CA GLY A 85 12.13 -4.47 -1.19
C GLY A 85 11.90 -5.98 -0.99
N VAL A 86 11.72 -6.49 0.24
CA VAL A 86 11.44 -7.93 0.47
C VAL A 86 9.99 -8.34 0.14
N GLY A 87 9.13 -7.40 -0.23
CA GLY A 87 7.74 -7.68 -0.63
C GLY A 87 6.71 -7.61 0.50
N LYS A 88 6.87 -6.70 1.47
CA LYS A 88 5.89 -6.48 2.54
C LYS A 88 4.52 -6.09 2.00
N THR A 89 4.47 -5.16 1.06
CA THR A 89 3.23 -4.69 0.41
C THR A 89 2.56 -5.81 -0.39
N ALA A 90 3.34 -6.67 -1.06
CA ALA A 90 2.81 -7.83 -1.80
C ALA A 90 2.03 -8.81 -0.89
N ILE A 91 2.44 -8.98 0.38
CA ILE A 91 1.70 -9.82 1.34
C ILE A 91 0.31 -9.25 1.60
N VAL A 92 0.18 -7.94 1.70
CA VAL A 92 -1.10 -7.24 1.92
C VAL A 92 -1.97 -7.33 0.67
N GLU A 93 -1.39 -7.18 -0.50
CA GLU A 93 -2.05 -7.38 -1.79
C GLU A 93 -2.53 -8.83 -1.96
N GLY A 94 -1.71 -9.81 -1.54
CA GLY A 94 -2.10 -11.21 -1.50
C GLY A 94 -3.28 -11.48 -0.57
N LEU A 95 -3.31 -10.82 0.59
CA LEU A 95 -4.47 -10.88 1.49
C LEU A 95 -5.73 -10.30 0.83
N ALA A 96 -5.62 -9.16 0.13
CA ALA A 96 -6.75 -8.57 -0.59
C ALA A 96 -7.32 -9.54 -1.64
N ARG A 97 -6.47 -10.22 -2.41
CA ARG A 97 -6.89 -11.26 -3.37
C ARG A 97 -7.61 -12.42 -2.68
N ARG A 98 -7.13 -12.89 -1.52
CA ARG A 98 -7.77 -13.96 -0.77
C ARG A 98 -9.12 -13.53 -0.18
N ILE A 99 -9.27 -12.28 0.25
CA ILE A 99 -10.55 -11.75 0.69
C ILE A 99 -11.57 -11.79 -0.46
N VAL A 100 -11.18 -11.34 -1.65
CA VAL A 100 -12.04 -11.34 -2.84
C VAL A 100 -12.41 -12.75 -3.29
N SER A 101 -11.45 -13.70 -3.25
CA SER A 101 -11.70 -15.11 -3.58
C SER A 101 -12.39 -15.89 -2.45
N ARG A 102 -12.67 -15.26 -1.30
CA ARG A 102 -13.23 -15.86 -0.09
C ARG A 102 -12.36 -16.96 0.53
N ASP A 103 -11.06 -16.98 0.22
CA ASP A 103 -10.07 -17.88 0.82
C ASP A 103 -9.51 -17.30 2.14
N VAL A 104 -10.41 -16.90 3.01
CA VAL A 104 -10.14 -16.31 4.32
C VAL A 104 -11.14 -16.79 5.37
N PRO A 105 -10.79 -16.77 6.68
CA PRO A 105 -11.74 -17.04 7.75
C PRO A 105 -12.98 -16.15 7.66
N GLU A 106 -14.13 -16.64 8.15
CA GLU A 106 -15.42 -15.94 8.11
C GLU A 106 -15.35 -14.50 8.67
N SER A 107 -14.54 -14.29 9.70
CA SER A 107 -14.33 -12.97 10.33
C SER A 107 -13.66 -11.94 9.42
N LEU A 108 -13.02 -12.39 8.33
CA LEU A 108 -12.35 -11.55 7.34
C LEU A 108 -13.09 -11.49 5.99
N GLN A 109 -14.12 -12.34 5.80
CA GLN A 109 -14.98 -12.26 4.63
C GLN A 109 -15.71 -10.93 4.60
N ASN A 110 -15.88 -10.38 3.42
CA ASN A 110 -16.54 -9.08 3.18
C ASN A 110 -15.84 -7.86 3.81
N LYS A 111 -14.60 -8.01 4.31
CA LYS A 111 -13.81 -6.85 4.73
C LYS A 111 -13.21 -6.15 3.53
N ARG A 112 -13.09 -4.83 3.64
CA ARG A 112 -12.35 -3.99 2.69
C ARG A 112 -10.95 -3.73 3.23
N LEU A 113 -9.95 -3.89 2.38
CA LEU A 113 -8.56 -3.59 2.72
C LEU A 113 -8.15 -2.29 2.02
N ILE A 114 -7.92 -1.26 2.81
CA ILE A 114 -7.62 0.08 2.30
C ILE A 114 -6.20 0.46 2.69
N ALA A 115 -5.36 0.74 1.70
CA ALA A 115 -4.03 1.30 1.93
C ALA A 115 -4.12 2.82 2.07
N MET A 116 -3.53 3.36 3.15
CA MET A 116 -3.47 4.79 3.39
C MET A 116 -2.34 5.42 2.59
N ASP A 117 -2.65 6.44 1.82
CA ASP A 117 -1.68 7.25 1.08
C ASP A 117 -1.28 8.49 1.90
N LEU A 118 -0.21 8.36 2.66
CA LEU A 118 0.35 9.46 3.45
C LEU A 118 0.89 10.58 2.56
N GLY A 119 1.46 10.24 1.40
CA GLY A 119 1.98 11.22 0.45
C GLY A 119 0.87 12.14 -0.05
N ALA A 120 -0.28 11.58 -0.45
CA ALA A 120 -1.44 12.34 -0.87
C ALA A 120 -2.03 13.20 0.27
N MET A 121 -1.98 12.72 1.53
CA MET A 121 -2.45 13.49 2.68
C MET A 121 -1.57 14.71 2.97
N ILE A 122 -0.26 14.57 2.80
CA ILE A 122 0.72 15.65 3.04
C ILE A 122 0.76 16.62 1.84
N ALA A 123 0.61 16.10 0.62
CA ALA A 123 0.62 16.90 -0.59
C ALA A 123 -0.46 17.98 -0.57
N GLY A 124 -0.06 19.22 -0.80
CA GLY A 124 -0.96 20.38 -0.81
C GLY A 124 -1.47 20.84 0.56
N ALA A 125 -1.03 20.24 1.66
CA ALA A 125 -1.29 20.78 2.99
C ALA A 125 -0.40 22.03 3.22
N LYS A 126 -1.04 23.20 3.35
CA LYS A 126 -0.33 24.47 3.52
C LYS A 126 0.25 24.65 4.92
N TYR A 127 -0.29 23.96 5.91
CA TYR A 127 0.14 24.01 7.30
C TYR A 127 -0.20 22.70 8.03
N ARG A 128 0.46 22.45 9.15
CA ARG A 128 0.36 21.24 9.98
C ARG A 128 -1.07 20.85 10.34
N GLY A 129 -1.92 21.81 10.72
CA GLY A 129 -3.30 21.55 11.13
C GLY A 129 -4.17 20.95 10.02
N GLU A 130 -3.88 21.27 8.76
CA GLU A 130 -4.64 20.74 7.62
C GLU A 130 -4.39 19.24 7.41
N PHE A 131 -3.16 18.79 7.56
CA PHE A 131 -2.84 17.35 7.56
C PHE A 131 -3.53 16.62 8.73
N GLU A 132 -3.46 17.18 9.95
CA GLU A 132 -4.11 16.60 11.12
C GLU A 132 -5.63 16.47 10.92
N ASP A 133 -6.26 17.48 10.32
CA ASP A 133 -7.69 17.47 10.02
C ASP A 133 -8.06 16.44 8.95
N ARG A 134 -7.23 16.28 7.89
CA ARG A 134 -7.40 15.25 6.86
C ARG A 134 -7.28 13.85 7.47
N LEU A 135 -6.26 13.63 8.29
CA LEU A 135 -6.05 12.35 8.99
C LEU A 135 -7.20 12.04 9.96
N LYS A 136 -7.68 13.02 10.73
CA LYS A 136 -8.85 12.84 11.62
C LYS A 136 -10.10 12.47 10.84
N ALA A 137 -10.36 13.13 9.70
CA ALA A 137 -11.50 12.84 8.85
C ALA A 137 -11.43 11.43 8.28
N PHE A 138 -10.25 11.04 7.76
CA PHE A 138 -9.99 9.70 7.24
C PHE A 138 -10.18 8.61 8.31
N LEU A 139 -9.55 8.76 9.47
CA LEU A 139 -9.65 7.80 10.56
C LEU A 139 -11.09 7.68 11.07
N LYS A 140 -11.83 8.79 11.09
CA LYS A 140 -13.24 8.78 11.46
C LYS A 140 -14.08 7.95 10.50
N GLU A 141 -13.90 8.12 9.18
CA GLU A 141 -14.62 7.30 8.18
C GLU A 141 -14.27 5.80 8.32
N VAL A 142 -12.99 5.47 8.61
CA VAL A 142 -12.58 4.09 8.90
C VAL A 142 -13.28 3.54 10.13
N THR A 143 -13.36 4.33 11.21
CA THR A 143 -13.97 3.90 12.48
C THR A 143 -15.49 3.78 12.37
N ASP A 144 -16.13 4.72 11.65
CA ASP A 144 -17.57 4.72 11.42
C ASP A 144 -18.02 3.51 10.53
N SER A 145 -17.09 2.79 9.89
CA SER A 145 -17.38 1.55 9.15
C SER A 145 -17.62 0.33 10.03
N ASP A 146 -17.63 0.48 11.36
CA ASP A 146 -17.88 -0.58 12.35
C ASP A 146 -17.03 -1.86 12.13
N GLY A 147 -15.76 -1.64 11.77
CA GLY A 147 -14.78 -2.71 11.58
C GLY A 147 -14.92 -3.46 10.25
N GLU A 148 -15.63 -2.93 9.27
CA GLU A 148 -15.64 -3.46 7.89
C GLU A 148 -14.34 -3.18 7.17
N ILE A 149 -13.60 -2.15 7.56
CA ILE A 149 -12.35 -1.73 6.95
C ILE A 149 -11.16 -2.24 7.75
N ILE A 150 -10.20 -2.81 7.05
CA ILE A 150 -8.85 -3.09 7.53
C ILE A 150 -7.93 -2.06 6.87
N LEU A 151 -7.24 -1.27 7.70
CA LEU A 151 -6.36 -0.22 7.24
C LEU A 151 -4.94 -0.76 7.05
N PHE A 152 -4.35 -0.58 5.89
CA PHE A 152 -2.93 -0.81 5.67
C PHE A 152 -2.16 0.51 5.73
N ILE A 153 -1.10 0.53 6.52
CA ILE A 153 -0.20 1.67 6.68
C ILE A 153 1.21 1.21 6.37
N ASP A 154 1.70 1.57 5.19
CA ASP A 154 3.11 1.36 4.88
C ASP A 154 3.96 2.39 5.63
N GLU A 155 5.19 2.02 5.94
CA GLU A 155 6.10 2.85 6.76
C GLU A 155 5.44 3.42 8.03
N ILE A 156 4.70 2.56 8.77
CA ILE A 156 3.91 2.99 9.94
C ILE A 156 4.72 3.81 10.95
N HIS A 157 6.04 3.64 10.98
CA HIS A 157 6.96 4.41 11.83
C HIS A 157 6.92 5.91 11.55
N THR A 158 6.60 6.32 10.32
CA THR A 158 6.51 7.75 9.94
C THR A 158 5.37 8.44 10.68
N ILE A 159 4.29 7.73 10.95
CA ILE A 159 3.14 8.25 11.69
C ILE A 159 3.37 8.17 13.19
N VAL A 160 3.98 7.08 13.67
CA VAL A 160 4.15 6.81 15.10
C VAL A 160 5.39 7.51 15.67
N GLY A 161 6.43 7.69 14.87
CA GLY A 161 7.71 8.29 15.27
C GLY A 161 7.82 9.80 15.11
N ALA A 162 6.86 10.42 14.47
CA ALA A 162 6.93 11.84 14.08
C ALA A 162 6.90 12.84 15.24
N GLY A 163 6.66 12.40 16.49
CA GLY A 163 6.64 13.28 17.66
C GLY A 163 8.01 13.72 18.20
N ALA A 164 9.13 13.24 17.61
CA ALA A 164 10.47 13.46 18.18
C ALA A 164 11.30 14.57 17.51
N SER A 165 10.85 15.15 16.40
CA SER A 165 11.53 16.25 15.73
C SER A 165 10.66 17.51 15.68
N GLU A 166 11.26 18.68 15.99
CA GLU A 166 10.62 19.97 15.83
C GLU A 166 10.12 20.15 14.40
N GLY A 167 8.79 20.19 14.22
CA GLY A 167 8.14 20.32 12.91
C GLY A 167 7.53 19.03 12.33
N ALA A 168 7.77 17.86 12.91
CA ALA A 168 7.13 16.62 12.48
C ALA A 168 5.68 16.52 13.00
N VAL A 169 4.82 15.97 12.18
CA VAL A 169 3.39 15.84 12.49
C VAL A 169 3.17 14.75 13.53
N ASP A 170 2.63 15.09 14.69
CA ASP A 170 2.29 14.09 15.71
C ASP A 170 0.97 13.38 15.38
N ALA A 171 0.98 12.58 14.31
CA ALA A 171 -0.13 11.72 13.94
C ALA A 171 -0.31 10.56 14.93
N SER A 172 0.71 10.28 15.74
CA SER A 172 0.65 9.21 16.73
C SER A 172 -0.38 9.48 17.82
N SER A 173 -0.57 10.75 18.21
CA SER A 173 -1.59 11.17 19.17
C SER A 173 -3.01 10.91 18.69
N LEU A 174 -3.24 10.83 17.38
CA LEU A 174 -4.53 10.54 16.76
C LEU A 174 -4.79 9.03 16.62
N LEU A 175 -3.76 8.27 16.24
CA LEU A 175 -3.86 6.82 16.03
C LEU A 175 -3.87 6.03 17.34
N LYS A 176 -3.02 6.39 18.30
CA LYS A 176 -2.88 5.66 19.58
C LYS A 176 -4.20 5.45 20.32
N PRO A 177 -5.07 6.46 20.51
CA PRO A 177 -6.34 6.26 21.19
C PRO A 177 -7.28 5.28 20.47
N GLN A 178 -7.36 5.33 19.15
CA GLN A 178 -8.24 4.47 18.35
C GLN A 178 -7.74 3.01 18.34
N LEU A 179 -6.41 2.82 18.20
CA LEU A 179 -5.78 1.51 18.36
C LEU A 179 -5.97 0.98 19.79
N ALA A 180 -5.84 1.85 20.80
CA ALA A 180 -6.01 1.46 22.20
C ALA A 180 -7.44 0.99 22.52
N ARG A 181 -8.46 1.61 21.93
CA ARG A 181 -9.85 1.20 22.08
C ARG A 181 -10.23 -0.03 21.24
N GLY A 182 -9.39 -0.42 20.27
CA GLY A 182 -9.68 -1.53 19.36
C GLY A 182 -10.70 -1.18 18.25
N GLU A 183 -10.94 0.11 18.06
CA GLU A 183 -11.85 0.65 17.05
C GLU A 183 -11.24 0.56 15.63
N LEU A 184 -9.90 0.48 15.55
CA LEU A 184 -9.15 0.43 14.31
C LEU A 184 -8.46 -0.92 14.16
N ARG A 185 -8.70 -1.60 13.03
CA ARG A 185 -7.94 -2.78 12.59
C ARG A 185 -6.91 -2.35 11.57
N THR A 186 -5.63 -2.60 11.89
CA THR A 186 -4.53 -2.06 11.10
C THR A 186 -3.49 -3.13 10.80
N ILE A 187 -2.99 -3.13 9.57
CA ILE A 187 -1.78 -3.84 9.17
C ILE A 187 -0.71 -2.76 8.99
N GLY A 188 0.38 -2.83 9.74
CA GLY A 188 1.53 -1.95 9.55
C GLY A 188 2.64 -2.63 8.76
N ALA A 189 3.47 -1.87 8.07
CA ALA A 189 4.74 -2.34 7.53
C ALA A 189 5.87 -1.40 7.94
N THR A 190 7.04 -1.95 8.26
CA THR A 190 8.21 -1.18 8.68
C THR A 190 9.48 -2.05 8.62
N THR A 191 10.64 -1.47 8.89
CA THR A 191 11.90 -2.20 9.09
C THR A 191 12.06 -2.65 10.55
N LEU A 192 13.03 -3.56 10.82
CA LEU A 192 13.26 -4.05 12.16
C LEU A 192 13.78 -2.94 13.10
N ASP A 193 14.65 -2.08 12.61
CA ASP A 193 15.24 -1.00 13.40
C ASP A 193 14.21 0.05 13.77
N GLU A 194 13.34 0.42 12.84
CA GLU A 194 12.24 1.36 13.07
C GLU A 194 11.17 0.78 13.99
N TYR A 195 10.85 -0.52 13.85
CA TYR A 195 9.96 -1.21 14.77
C TYR A 195 10.47 -1.12 16.21
N ARG A 196 11.75 -1.47 16.44
CA ARG A 196 12.37 -1.39 17.75
C ARG A 196 12.42 0.02 18.31
N LYS A 197 12.67 1.00 17.45
CA LYS A 197 12.81 2.40 17.84
C LYS A 197 11.48 3.05 18.22
N TYR A 198 10.42 2.78 17.48
CA TYR A 198 9.18 3.55 17.55
C TYR A 198 7.95 2.77 18.07
N ILE A 199 7.89 1.46 17.86
CA ILE A 199 6.71 0.66 18.24
C ILE A 199 6.99 -0.16 19.50
N GLU A 200 8.10 -0.89 19.56
CA GLU A 200 8.43 -1.77 20.67
C GLU A 200 8.64 -1.01 21.99
N LYS A 201 9.18 0.21 21.91
CA LYS A 201 9.39 1.07 23.10
C LYS A 201 8.11 1.74 23.63
N ASP A 202 7.06 1.78 22.84
CA ASP A 202 5.78 2.36 23.25
C ASP A 202 4.86 1.28 23.78
N ALA A 203 4.66 1.25 25.09
CA ALA A 203 3.87 0.22 25.76
C ALA A 203 2.40 0.14 25.29
N ALA A 204 1.83 1.24 24.78
CA ALA A 204 0.48 1.25 24.25
C ALA A 204 0.39 0.55 22.89
N LEU A 205 1.38 0.78 22.03
CA LEU A 205 1.47 0.16 20.71
C LEU A 205 1.95 -1.30 20.79
N GLU A 206 2.93 -1.60 21.63
CA GLU A 206 3.46 -2.96 21.84
C GLU A 206 2.35 -3.95 22.22
N ARG A 207 1.38 -3.50 23.05
CA ARG A 207 0.23 -4.32 23.46
C ARG A 207 -0.81 -4.52 22.37
N ARG A 208 -0.75 -3.78 21.27
CA ARG A 208 -1.74 -3.81 20.19
C ARG A 208 -1.20 -4.44 18.90
N PHE A 209 0.09 -4.28 18.67
CA PHE A 209 0.74 -4.82 17.49
C PHE A 209 1.39 -6.18 17.73
N GLN A 210 1.31 -7.03 16.72
CA GLN A 210 1.99 -8.33 16.68
C GLN A 210 2.97 -8.34 15.51
N PRO A 211 4.28 -8.48 15.76
CA PRO A 211 5.27 -8.57 14.68
C PRO A 211 5.08 -9.83 13.85
N VAL A 212 5.16 -9.67 12.55
CA VAL A 212 5.22 -10.73 11.53
C VAL A 212 6.48 -10.47 10.71
N ARG A 213 7.46 -11.35 10.83
CA ARG A 213 8.72 -11.21 10.12
C ARG A 213 8.55 -11.59 8.66
N VAL A 214 9.12 -10.76 7.78
CA VAL A 214 9.16 -10.95 6.33
C VAL A 214 10.63 -11.01 5.93
N GLY A 215 11.10 -12.22 5.66
CA GLY A 215 12.47 -12.43 5.23
C GLY A 215 12.68 -12.19 3.73
N GLU A 216 13.93 -11.98 3.34
CA GLU A 216 14.34 -12.00 1.93
C GLU A 216 14.07 -13.39 1.36
N PRO A 217 13.43 -13.51 0.18
CA PRO A 217 13.22 -14.80 -0.47
C PRO A 217 14.55 -15.36 -1.01
N SER A 218 14.64 -16.70 -1.12
CA SER A 218 15.77 -17.30 -1.79
C SER A 218 15.79 -17.00 -3.29
N VAL A 219 16.93 -17.26 -3.94
CA VAL A 219 17.06 -17.11 -5.41
C VAL A 219 16.01 -17.95 -6.13
N GLU A 220 15.76 -19.19 -5.68
CA GLU A 220 14.77 -20.09 -6.28
C GLU A 220 13.35 -19.53 -6.14
N HIS A 221 12.99 -19.01 -4.95
CA HIS A 221 11.70 -18.33 -4.75
C HIS A 221 11.59 -17.06 -5.59
N THR A 222 12.68 -16.31 -5.72
CA THR A 222 12.71 -15.11 -6.58
C THR A 222 12.49 -15.46 -8.06
N ILE A 223 13.10 -16.54 -8.56
CA ILE A 223 12.84 -17.04 -9.91
C ILE A 223 11.35 -17.37 -10.10
N ALA A 224 10.72 -18.02 -9.11
CA ALA A 224 9.29 -18.31 -9.17
C ALA A 224 8.43 -17.03 -9.19
N ILE A 225 8.79 -16.03 -8.39
CA ILE A 225 8.13 -14.72 -8.38
C ILE A 225 8.26 -14.05 -9.74
N LEU A 226 9.46 -13.96 -10.31
CA LEU A 226 9.70 -13.35 -11.61
C LEU A 226 8.94 -14.07 -12.74
N ARG A 227 8.86 -15.42 -12.70
CA ARG A 227 8.04 -16.19 -13.66
C ARG A 227 6.56 -15.82 -13.56
N GLY A 228 6.05 -15.58 -12.38
CA GLY A 228 4.66 -15.15 -12.19
C GLY A 228 4.39 -13.72 -12.64
N LEU A 229 5.41 -12.85 -12.62
CA LEU A 229 5.31 -11.47 -13.08
C LEU A 229 5.61 -11.32 -14.57
N LYS A 230 6.27 -12.29 -15.20
CA LYS A 230 6.78 -12.27 -16.55
C LYS A 230 5.78 -11.72 -17.58
N GLU A 231 4.58 -12.27 -17.63
CA GLU A 231 3.57 -11.91 -18.62
C GLU A 231 3.20 -10.42 -18.56
N ARG A 232 3.12 -9.86 -17.34
CA ARG A 232 2.80 -8.45 -17.14
C ARG A 232 3.91 -7.52 -17.65
N TYR A 233 5.17 -7.88 -17.41
CA TYR A 233 6.32 -7.13 -17.91
C TYR A 233 6.43 -7.26 -19.44
N GLU A 234 6.19 -8.46 -20.01
CA GLU A 234 6.14 -8.66 -21.46
C GLU A 234 5.08 -7.80 -22.14
N VAL A 235 3.88 -7.73 -21.54
CA VAL A 235 2.79 -6.88 -22.07
C VAL A 235 3.11 -5.40 -21.93
N HIS A 236 3.68 -5.00 -20.78
CA HIS A 236 4.00 -3.58 -20.52
C HIS A 236 5.06 -3.04 -21.48
N HIS A 237 6.15 -3.79 -21.66
CA HIS A 237 7.26 -3.35 -22.50
C HIS A 237 7.14 -3.78 -23.97
N GLY A 238 6.22 -4.70 -24.31
CA GLY A 238 6.08 -5.23 -25.66
C GLY A 238 7.28 -6.07 -26.11
N VAL A 239 8.00 -6.69 -25.18
CA VAL A 239 9.16 -7.55 -25.43
C VAL A 239 8.95 -8.94 -24.86
N ARG A 240 9.65 -9.96 -25.36
CA ARG A 240 9.63 -11.32 -24.80
C ARG A 240 10.77 -11.51 -23.82
N ILE A 241 10.45 -12.00 -22.62
CA ILE A 241 11.42 -12.31 -21.56
C ILE A 241 11.66 -13.82 -21.56
N GLN A 242 12.88 -14.24 -21.87
CA GLN A 242 13.25 -15.65 -21.85
C GLN A 242 13.44 -16.15 -20.40
N ASP A 243 13.20 -17.43 -20.15
CA ASP A 243 13.38 -18.02 -18.83
C ASP A 243 14.84 -17.91 -18.33
N GLY A 244 15.81 -18.02 -19.26
CA GLY A 244 17.22 -17.77 -18.95
C GLY A 244 17.51 -16.36 -18.43
N ALA A 245 16.79 -15.34 -18.92
CA ALA A 245 16.92 -13.97 -18.43
C ALA A 245 16.37 -13.83 -16.99
N ILE A 246 15.27 -14.52 -16.67
CA ILE A 246 14.69 -14.56 -15.32
C ILE A 246 15.68 -15.19 -14.33
N VAL A 247 16.24 -16.35 -14.68
CA VAL A 247 17.26 -17.04 -13.87
C VAL A 247 18.49 -16.15 -13.67
N ALA A 248 18.96 -15.54 -14.75
CA ALA A 248 20.12 -14.64 -14.72
C ALA A 248 19.84 -13.41 -13.83
N ALA A 249 18.66 -12.78 -13.96
CA ALA A 249 18.30 -11.62 -13.16
C ALA A 249 18.29 -11.93 -11.65
N ALA A 250 17.69 -13.05 -11.23
CA ALA A 250 17.70 -13.47 -9.85
C ALA A 250 19.10 -13.78 -9.32
N THR A 251 19.89 -14.55 -10.10
CA THR A 251 21.22 -14.99 -9.67
C THR A 251 22.25 -13.86 -9.65
N LEU A 252 22.24 -13.02 -10.70
CA LEU A 252 23.22 -11.94 -10.83
C LEU A 252 22.90 -10.78 -9.87
N SER A 253 21.61 -10.44 -9.68
CA SER A 253 21.25 -9.43 -8.70
C SER A 253 21.60 -9.86 -7.27
N ASP A 254 21.39 -11.11 -6.92
CA ASP A 254 21.79 -11.66 -5.61
C ASP A 254 23.31 -11.55 -5.40
N ARG A 255 24.07 -11.90 -6.43
CA ARG A 255 25.55 -11.95 -6.35
C ARG A 255 26.21 -10.58 -6.38
N TYR A 256 25.71 -9.63 -7.17
CA TYR A 256 26.41 -8.39 -7.48
C TYR A 256 25.77 -7.13 -6.91
N ILE A 257 24.50 -7.18 -6.50
CA ILE A 257 23.81 -6.05 -5.87
C ILE A 257 23.65 -6.34 -4.38
N SER A 258 24.54 -5.76 -3.56
CA SER A 258 24.63 -6.03 -2.11
C SER A 258 23.87 -5.02 -1.23
N ASP A 259 23.50 -3.88 -1.77
CA ASP A 259 22.82 -2.77 -1.08
C ASP A 259 21.30 -2.84 -1.13
N ARG A 260 20.74 -3.83 -1.85
CA ARG A 260 19.30 -4.06 -1.99
C ARG A 260 18.96 -5.53 -1.80
N PHE A 261 17.69 -5.82 -1.55
CA PHE A 261 17.19 -7.16 -1.22
C PHE A 261 16.36 -7.76 -2.35
N LEU A 262 16.33 -9.11 -2.42
CA LEU A 262 15.41 -9.85 -3.27
C LEU A 262 13.98 -9.73 -2.70
N PRO A 263 12.93 -9.76 -3.54
CA PRO A 263 12.98 -9.90 -5.00
C PRO A 263 13.17 -8.56 -5.74
N ASP A 264 13.12 -7.42 -5.06
CA ASP A 264 13.05 -6.09 -5.63
C ASP A 264 14.21 -5.81 -6.60
N LYS A 265 15.46 -6.07 -6.19
CA LYS A 265 16.65 -5.90 -7.06
C LYS A 265 16.62 -6.76 -8.33
N ALA A 266 15.97 -7.93 -8.30
CA ALA A 266 15.84 -8.79 -9.47
C ALA A 266 14.68 -8.35 -10.38
N VAL A 267 13.59 -7.85 -9.79
CA VAL A 267 12.47 -7.24 -10.52
C VAL A 267 12.95 -6.02 -11.28
N ASP A 268 13.66 -5.11 -10.61
CA ASP A 268 14.21 -3.91 -11.25
C ASP A 268 15.16 -4.25 -12.41
N LEU A 269 15.99 -5.28 -12.26
CA LEU A 269 16.91 -5.69 -13.30
C LEU A 269 16.16 -6.19 -14.56
N ILE A 270 15.05 -6.90 -14.39
CA ILE A 270 14.17 -7.32 -15.51
C ILE A 270 13.49 -6.10 -16.13
N ASP A 271 12.94 -5.22 -15.32
CA ASP A 271 12.21 -4.03 -15.77
C ASP A 271 13.11 -3.10 -16.58
N GLU A 272 14.28 -2.75 -16.04
CA GLU A 272 15.27 -1.91 -16.70
C GLU A 272 15.80 -2.52 -18.01
N SER A 273 16.07 -3.84 -17.99
CA SER A 273 16.53 -4.54 -19.20
C SER A 273 15.46 -4.58 -20.28
N ALA A 274 14.20 -4.80 -19.92
CA ALA A 274 13.08 -4.81 -20.85
C ALA A 274 12.80 -3.42 -21.42
N ALA A 275 12.85 -2.38 -20.57
CA ALA A 275 12.70 -1.00 -20.99
C ALA A 275 13.80 -0.59 -21.99
N ARG A 276 15.04 -0.96 -21.71
CA ARG A 276 16.17 -0.69 -22.61
C ARG A 276 16.00 -1.39 -23.97
N MET A 277 15.64 -2.67 -23.97
CA MET A 277 15.37 -3.40 -25.23
C MET A 277 14.23 -2.76 -26.03
N LYS A 278 13.18 -2.30 -25.36
CA LYS A 278 12.06 -1.60 -26.01
C LYS A 278 12.54 -0.32 -26.70
N ILE A 279 13.35 0.49 -26.04
CA ILE A 279 13.94 1.69 -26.62
C ILE A 279 14.82 1.35 -27.82
N GLU A 280 15.66 0.31 -27.73
CA GLU A 280 16.51 -0.13 -28.83
C GLU A 280 15.70 -0.63 -30.04
N LEU A 281 14.54 -1.27 -29.82
CA LEU A 281 13.64 -1.73 -30.88
C LEU A 281 12.87 -0.58 -31.56
N ASP A 282 12.47 0.43 -30.78
CA ASP A 282 11.69 1.57 -31.26
C ASP A 282 12.56 2.71 -31.80
N SER A 283 13.85 2.69 -31.49
CA SER A 283 14.81 3.70 -31.92
C SER A 283 15.57 3.24 -33.15
N MET A 284 16.03 4.20 -33.95
CA MET A 284 17.01 3.93 -35.00
C MET A 284 18.28 3.33 -34.37
N PRO A 285 18.91 2.30 -34.95
CA PRO A 285 20.16 1.75 -34.42
C PRO A 285 21.14 2.86 -34.05
N THR A 286 21.76 2.77 -32.88
CA THR A 286 22.62 3.82 -32.31
C THR A 286 23.70 4.27 -33.26
N GLU A 287 24.21 3.34 -34.11
CA GLU A 287 25.21 3.61 -35.14
C GLU A 287 24.68 4.52 -36.26
N ILE A 288 23.41 4.36 -36.64
CA ILE A 288 22.76 5.19 -37.67
C ILE A 288 22.40 6.56 -37.07
N ASP A 289 21.87 6.64 -35.83
CA ASP A 289 21.57 7.89 -35.15
C ASP A 289 22.87 8.74 -34.95
N GLN A 290 23.98 8.10 -34.59
CA GLN A 290 25.27 8.78 -34.47
C GLN A 290 25.78 9.31 -35.83
N LEU A 291 25.59 8.54 -36.89
CA LEU A 291 25.97 8.99 -38.24
C LEU A 291 25.10 10.17 -38.71
N GLU A 292 23.79 10.13 -38.49
CA GLU A 292 22.90 11.25 -38.83
C GLU A 292 23.24 12.51 -38.03
N ARG A 293 23.54 12.42 -36.72
CA ARG A 293 23.97 13.56 -35.88
C ARG A 293 25.33 14.13 -36.32
N HIS A 294 26.20 13.33 -36.97
CA HIS A 294 27.47 13.82 -37.50
C HIS A 294 27.33 14.48 -38.87
N ILE A 295 26.23 14.22 -39.58
CA ILE A 295 25.96 14.79 -40.90
C ILE A 295 25.20 16.12 -40.83
N MET A 296 24.48 16.36 -39.71
CA MET A 296 23.85 17.65 -39.42
C MET A 296 24.83 18.64 -38.78
#